data_96e801a0340d4ebb27b58dde8610d15e
#
_entry.id   96e801a0340d4ebb27b58dde8610d15e
#
_cell.length_a   1.000
_cell.length_b   1.000
_cell.length_c   1.000
_cell.angle_alpha   90.00
_cell.angle_beta   90.00
_cell.angle_gamma   90.00
#
_symmetry.space_group_name_H-M   'P 1'
#
loop_
_entity.id
_entity.type
_entity.pdbx_description
1 polymer ?
#
loop_
_entity_poly.entity_id
_entity_poly.type
_entity_poly.pdbx_seq_one_letter_code
_entity_poly.pdbx_strand_id
1 'polypeptide(L)'
;KLVLGRLMATHGVDSFSNHVLHFSEEDRSLVSELNEPLRNLDPKMVKLAYPFVSVPSISGSNNWAVTGELSSSGKPILATDPHQPHSIPNTFFYAHLNAGSWDAFGAAFAGVPYFMMGYTTDIAWGLTTGCVDCYDLFIEEIKSDQYRTQSGWQSLETQKETIEIKGKSSREITIHKTHHGVLLEPLLKELGMSSSIKENYQTSLYWSLQNVATSAGALALLPTAKSAKEFGEFLFENEVCPLVNNIICVDKKSNLERYIATTMPVRKGVTGSVPLPGWLDKYDFSLAKPEQLLVEENPACGFTLTANNDTMGEKGDFYIHNFPSHNARANRIGGLLNQKKKFSVEDFCFMQLDLLDLRAQEVLPELIKIMQESEDTEVQLAVKLLSEWHCCATSES
;
A
#
# COMPACT_ATOMS: atom_id res chain seq x y z
N LYS A 1 3.97 -3.55 -12.96
CA LYS A 1 5.19 -4.36 -13.18
C LYS A 1 5.37 -4.76 -14.65
N LEU A 2 4.43 -5.45 -15.30
CA LEU A 2 4.57 -5.84 -16.74
C LEU A 2 4.81 -4.64 -17.66
N VAL A 3 4.00 -3.59 -17.50
CA VAL A 3 4.13 -2.37 -18.31
C VAL A 3 5.48 -1.70 -18.07
N LEU A 4 5.89 -1.59 -16.81
CA LEU A 4 7.18 -1.01 -16.45
C LEU A 4 8.34 -1.82 -17.03
N GLY A 5 8.31 -3.15 -16.85
CA GLY A 5 9.32 -4.04 -17.43
C GLY A 5 9.43 -3.89 -18.95
N ARG A 6 8.28 -3.81 -19.67
CA ARG A 6 8.26 -3.54 -21.10
C ARG A 6 8.89 -2.20 -21.47
N LEU A 7 8.50 -1.12 -20.78
CA LEU A 7 9.02 0.21 -21.06
C LEU A 7 10.54 0.26 -20.85
N MET A 8 11.02 -0.33 -19.75
CA MET A 8 12.46 -0.42 -19.47
C MET A 8 13.21 -1.26 -20.52
N ALA A 9 12.65 -2.41 -20.96
CA ALA A 9 13.24 -3.22 -22.01
C ALA A 9 13.24 -2.51 -23.36
N THR A 10 12.28 -1.62 -23.63
CA THR A 10 12.15 -0.90 -24.90
C THR A 10 13.02 0.35 -24.97
N HIS A 11 13.07 1.11 -23.88
CA HIS A 11 13.69 2.45 -23.84
C HIS A 11 14.97 2.52 -23.00
N GLY A 12 15.37 1.42 -22.39
CA GLY A 12 16.50 1.33 -21.46
C GLY A 12 16.13 1.69 -20.03
N VAL A 13 16.78 1.03 -19.07
CA VAL A 13 16.51 1.18 -17.63
C VAL A 13 16.82 2.61 -17.16
N ASP A 14 17.89 3.22 -17.69
CA ASP A 14 18.35 4.54 -17.27
C ASP A 14 17.36 5.67 -17.58
N SER A 15 16.46 5.46 -18.56
CA SER A 15 15.40 6.42 -18.88
C SER A 15 14.39 6.61 -17.74
N PHE A 16 14.35 5.69 -16.78
CA PHE A 16 13.38 5.67 -15.68
C PHE A 16 14.00 5.77 -14.28
N SER A 17 15.33 5.64 -14.18
CA SER A 17 16.03 5.41 -12.92
C SER A 17 16.17 6.63 -12.01
N ASN A 18 15.94 7.85 -12.48
CA ASN A 18 16.40 9.02 -11.74
C ASN A 18 15.30 9.84 -11.05
N HIS A 19 14.01 9.55 -11.27
CA HIS A 19 12.98 10.49 -10.79
C HIS A 19 11.74 9.87 -10.14
N VAL A 20 11.47 8.58 -10.27
CA VAL A 20 10.17 8.01 -9.82
C VAL A 20 10.28 6.67 -9.08
N LEU A 21 11.29 5.86 -9.37
CA LEU A 21 11.39 4.49 -8.83
C LEU A 21 12.84 4.15 -8.44
N HIS A 22 12.99 3.52 -7.28
CA HIS A 22 14.26 2.89 -6.91
C HIS A 22 14.36 1.52 -7.60
N PHE A 23 15.42 1.34 -8.39
CA PHE A 23 15.80 0.06 -8.97
C PHE A 23 17.14 -0.37 -8.41
N SER A 24 17.22 -1.62 -7.97
CA SER A 24 18.49 -2.24 -7.62
C SER A 24 19.32 -2.52 -8.88
N GLU A 25 20.62 -2.80 -8.72
CA GLU A 25 21.43 -3.28 -9.84
C GLU A 25 20.92 -4.62 -10.36
N GLU A 26 20.38 -5.46 -9.48
CA GLU A 26 19.77 -6.73 -9.88
C GLU A 26 18.50 -6.53 -10.70
N ASP A 27 17.63 -5.55 -10.39
CA ASP A 27 16.48 -5.20 -11.25
C ASP A 27 16.92 -4.80 -12.66
N ARG A 28 18.05 -4.10 -12.80
CA ARG A 28 18.63 -3.72 -14.08
C ARG A 28 19.12 -4.95 -14.86
N SER A 29 19.78 -5.88 -14.17
CA SER A 29 20.21 -7.15 -14.72
C SER A 29 19.03 -7.99 -15.20
N LEU A 30 17.95 -8.06 -14.39
CA LEU A 30 16.71 -8.75 -14.75
C LEU A 30 16.06 -8.23 -16.03
N VAL A 31 15.97 -6.93 -16.21
CA VAL A 31 15.41 -6.34 -17.44
C VAL A 31 16.25 -6.74 -18.65
N SER A 32 17.56 -6.86 -18.50
CA SER A 32 18.44 -7.33 -19.55
C SER A 32 18.23 -8.81 -19.87
N GLU A 33 18.08 -9.65 -18.84
CA GLU A 33 17.82 -11.10 -18.95
C GLU A 33 16.45 -11.39 -19.58
N LEU A 34 15.41 -10.66 -19.14
CA LEU A 34 14.05 -10.77 -19.64
C LEU A 34 13.75 -9.87 -20.85
N ASN A 35 14.75 -9.29 -21.49
CA ASN A 35 14.58 -8.28 -22.55
C ASN A 35 13.64 -8.76 -23.66
N GLU A 36 13.88 -9.96 -24.20
CA GLU A 36 13.07 -10.51 -25.28
C GLU A 36 11.62 -10.78 -24.82
N PRO A 37 11.36 -11.49 -23.71
CA PRO A 37 10.04 -11.61 -23.15
C PRO A 37 9.34 -10.26 -22.97
N LEU A 38 9.94 -9.31 -22.29
CA LEU A 38 9.31 -8.04 -21.94
C LEU A 38 8.99 -7.15 -23.13
N ARG A 39 9.84 -7.12 -24.17
CA ARG A 39 9.58 -6.36 -25.41
C ARG A 39 8.38 -6.86 -26.18
N ASN A 40 8.12 -8.16 -26.12
CA ASN A 40 7.04 -8.81 -26.85
C ASN A 40 5.67 -8.75 -26.13
N LEU A 41 5.58 -8.14 -24.95
CA LEU A 41 4.30 -7.89 -24.28
C LEU A 41 3.38 -7.00 -25.15
N ASP A 42 2.06 -7.28 -25.13
CA ASP A 42 1.09 -6.52 -25.92
C ASP A 42 1.12 -5.02 -25.55
N PRO A 43 1.33 -4.11 -26.53
CA PRO A 43 1.29 -2.67 -26.30
C PRO A 43 -0.01 -2.16 -25.67
N LYS A 44 -1.13 -2.89 -25.86
CA LYS A 44 -2.41 -2.53 -25.24
C LYS A 44 -2.37 -2.53 -23.72
N MET A 45 -1.48 -3.31 -23.12
CA MET A 45 -1.27 -3.32 -21.67
C MET A 45 -0.85 -1.94 -21.14
N VAL A 46 -0.07 -1.18 -21.90
CA VAL A 46 0.32 0.19 -21.54
C VAL A 46 -0.91 1.11 -21.45
N LYS A 47 -1.87 0.96 -22.39
CA LYS A 47 -3.11 1.75 -22.37
C LYS A 47 -4.01 1.44 -21.18
N LEU A 48 -4.00 0.20 -20.69
CA LEU A 48 -4.76 -0.19 -19.50
C LEU A 48 -4.13 0.34 -18.20
N ALA A 49 -2.82 0.46 -18.16
CA ALA A 49 -2.14 1.05 -17.01
C ALA A 49 -2.33 2.58 -16.95
N TYR A 50 -2.58 3.23 -18.09
CA TYR A 50 -2.71 4.68 -18.16
C TYR A 50 -3.76 5.28 -17.21
N PRO A 51 -4.99 4.73 -17.03
CA PRO A 51 -5.93 5.24 -16.05
C PRO A 51 -5.42 5.16 -14.60
N PHE A 52 -4.61 4.15 -14.27
CA PHE A 52 -4.05 3.98 -12.92
C PHE A 52 -2.82 4.87 -12.67
N VAL A 53 -2.13 5.29 -13.73
CA VAL A 53 -0.96 6.18 -13.65
C VAL A 53 -1.36 7.65 -13.73
N SER A 54 -2.44 7.97 -14.46
CA SER A 54 -2.84 9.34 -14.79
C SER A 54 -3.89 9.94 -13.84
N VAL A 55 -4.56 9.12 -13.01
CA VAL A 55 -5.48 9.64 -12.00
C VAL A 55 -4.67 9.90 -10.74
N PRO A 56 -4.49 11.16 -10.30
CA PRO A 56 -3.99 11.42 -8.96
C PRO A 56 -4.91 10.67 -7.99
N SER A 57 -4.36 9.77 -7.19
CA SER A 57 -5.12 9.14 -6.13
C SER A 57 -5.57 10.24 -5.17
N ILE A 58 -6.86 10.64 -5.26
CA ILE A 58 -7.48 11.57 -4.32
C ILE A 58 -7.56 10.93 -2.93
N SER A 59 -7.33 9.62 -2.84
CA SER A 59 -7.36 8.90 -1.58
C SER A 59 -6.03 9.00 -0.85
N GLY A 60 -6.11 9.27 0.42
CA GLY A 60 -4.99 9.27 1.35
C GLY A 60 -5.51 8.93 2.73
N SER A 61 -4.65 8.99 3.72
CA SER A 61 -5.06 8.89 5.12
C SER A 61 -3.99 9.53 5.99
N ASN A 62 -4.38 10.03 7.15
CA ASN A 62 -3.47 10.42 8.21
C ASN A 62 -3.78 9.63 9.47
N ASN A 63 -2.78 9.31 10.25
CA ASN A 63 -2.93 8.66 11.54
C ASN A 63 -1.77 9.06 12.44
N TRP A 64 -2.07 9.53 13.65
CA TRP A 64 -1.04 9.90 14.63
C TRP A 64 -1.54 9.72 16.05
N ALA A 65 -0.62 9.49 16.97
CA ALA A 65 -0.93 9.35 18.38
C ALA A 65 0.16 9.96 19.25
N VAL A 66 -0.24 10.44 20.42
CA VAL A 66 0.65 10.89 21.48
C VAL A 66 0.43 10.10 22.76
N THR A 67 1.50 9.89 23.52
CA THR A 67 1.40 9.30 24.87
C THR A 67 0.74 10.28 25.86
N GLY A 68 0.34 9.79 27.04
CA GLY A 68 -0.18 10.63 28.10
C GLY A 68 0.78 11.72 28.59
N GLU A 69 2.08 11.52 28.42
CA GLU A 69 3.09 12.53 28.74
C GLU A 69 2.97 13.79 27.86
N LEU A 70 2.54 13.64 26.61
CA LEU A 70 2.30 14.75 25.70
C LEU A 70 0.84 15.19 25.65
N SER A 71 -0.04 14.61 26.47
CA SER A 71 -1.45 14.99 26.55
C SER A 71 -1.74 15.87 27.76
N SER A 72 -2.63 16.84 27.63
CA SER A 72 -3.11 17.69 28.71
C SER A 72 -3.94 16.93 29.75
N SER A 73 -4.58 15.83 29.32
CA SER A 73 -5.37 14.97 30.20
C SER A 73 -4.52 13.92 30.95
N GLY A 74 -3.26 13.74 30.60
CA GLY A 74 -2.42 12.66 31.08
C GLY A 74 -2.75 11.29 30.49
N LYS A 75 -3.71 11.21 29.55
CA LYS A 75 -4.09 10.00 28.82
C LYS A 75 -3.69 10.12 27.36
N PRO A 76 -3.36 9.03 26.66
CA PRO A 76 -2.99 9.09 25.25
C PRO A 76 -4.15 9.61 24.39
N ILE A 77 -3.81 10.23 23.27
CA ILE A 77 -4.76 10.69 22.25
C ILE A 77 -4.32 10.10 20.91
N LEU A 78 -5.29 9.58 20.16
CA LEU A 78 -5.10 9.08 18.79
C LEU A 78 -6.07 9.79 17.85
N ALA A 79 -5.59 10.21 16.68
CA ALA A 79 -6.42 10.64 15.57
C ALA A 79 -6.19 9.73 14.37
N THR A 80 -7.27 9.39 13.66
CA THR A 80 -7.25 8.65 12.42
C THR A 80 -8.17 9.35 11.42
N ASP A 81 -7.68 9.58 10.22
CA ASP A 81 -8.26 10.50 9.24
C ASP A 81 -8.18 9.91 7.83
N PRO A 82 -9.08 8.94 7.49
CA PRO A 82 -9.13 8.34 6.18
C PRO A 82 -9.74 9.29 5.15
N HIS A 83 -8.99 9.62 4.10
CA HIS A 83 -9.44 10.46 2.98
C HIS A 83 -10.13 9.58 1.94
N GLN A 84 -11.44 9.55 1.98
CA GLN A 84 -12.28 8.72 1.10
C GLN A 84 -13.18 9.59 0.22
N PRO A 85 -13.58 9.10 -0.97
CA PRO A 85 -14.56 9.78 -1.80
C PRO A 85 -15.88 9.98 -1.05
N HIS A 86 -16.51 11.14 -1.24
CA HIS A 86 -17.87 11.37 -0.77
C HIS A 86 -18.84 10.59 -1.65
N SER A 87 -19.41 9.50 -1.13
CA SER A 87 -20.32 8.61 -1.87
C SER A 87 -21.46 8.10 -0.99
N ILE A 88 -22.56 7.69 -1.64
CA ILE A 88 -23.69 7.00 -1.02
C ILE A 88 -23.89 5.68 -1.79
N PRO A 89 -23.72 4.51 -1.15
CA PRO A 89 -23.36 4.30 0.26
C PRO A 89 -21.93 4.76 0.54
N ASN A 90 -21.66 5.16 1.80
CA ASN A 90 -20.33 5.56 2.25
C ASN A 90 -19.41 4.34 2.41
N THR A 91 -18.09 4.55 2.32
CA THR A 91 -17.07 3.52 2.48
C THR A 91 -17.12 2.91 3.89
N PHE A 92 -17.22 3.75 4.90
CA PHE A 92 -17.30 3.34 6.30
C PHE A 92 -18.68 3.61 6.90
N PHE A 93 -19.08 2.74 7.82
CA PHE A 93 -20.14 3.04 8.78
C PHE A 93 -19.59 2.96 10.21
N TYR A 94 -20.17 3.75 11.12
CA TYR A 94 -19.80 3.73 12.52
C TYR A 94 -20.76 2.85 13.31
N ALA A 95 -20.21 2.09 14.25
CA ALA A 95 -21.01 1.28 15.16
C ALA A 95 -20.41 1.28 16.58
N HIS A 96 -21.29 1.21 17.58
CA HIS A 96 -20.93 0.89 18.95
C HIS A 96 -21.50 -0.49 19.29
N LEU A 97 -20.62 -1.42 19.56
CA LEU A 97 -20.98 -2.80 19.92
C LEU A 97 -20.73 -2.98 21.42
N ASN A 98 -21.81 -3.26 22.14
CA ASN A 98 -21.75 -3.58 23.58
C ASN A 98 -22.43 -4.92 23.80
N ALA A 99 -21.66 -5.98 24.05
CA ALA A 99 -22.16 -7.33 24.24
C ALA A 99 -21.18 -8.18 25.05
N GLY A 100 -21.57 -8.59 26.24
CA GLY A 100 -20.73 -9.40 27.13
C GLY A 100 -19.45 -8.65 27.53
N SER A 101 -18.29 -9.16 27.11
CA SER A 101 -16.98 -8.51 27.34
C SER A 101 -16.60 -7.45 26.27
N TRP A 102 -17.43 -7.26 25.25
CA TRP A 102 -17.23 -6.30 24.17
C TRP A 102 -17.85 -4.95 24.52
N ASP A 103 -17.04 -3.92 24.50
CA ASP A 103 -17.46 -2.52 24.54
C ASP A 103 -16.51 -1.74 23.61
N ALA A 104 -16.87 -1.69 22.33
CA ALA A 104 -16.03 -1.14 21.29
C ALA A 104 -16.82 -0.21 20.38
N PHE A 105 -16.29 0.98 20.12
CA PHE A 105 -16.77 1.89 19.07
C PHE A 105 -15.75 1.94 17.94
N GLY A 106 -16.23 1.93 16.70
CA GLY A 106 -15.32 2.01 15.55
C GLY A 106 -16.00 2.19 14.21
N ALA A 107 -15.17 2.23 13.19
CA ALA A 107 -15.57 2.30 11.78
C ALA A 107 -15.27 0.97 11.09
N ALA A 108 -16.23 0.44 10.35
CA ALA A 108 -16.15 -0.81 9.61
C ALA A 108 -16.59 -0.64 8.16
N PHE A 109 -16.16 -1.52 7.28
CA PHE A 109 -16.74 -1.67 5.94
C PHE A 109 -18.01 -2.53 6.02
N ALA A 110 -18.98 -2.26 5.16
CA ALA A 110 -20.15 -3.09 5.04
C ALA A 110 -19.78 -4.54 4.65
N GLY A 111 -20.25 -5.51 5.45
CA GLY A 111 -19.96 -6.94 5.25
C GLY A 111 -18.64 -7.43 5.86
N VAL A 112 -17.87 -6.58 6.50
CA VAL A 112 -16.62 -6.95 7.19
C VAL A 112 -16.89 -7.05 8.69
N PRO A 113 -16.61 -8.18 9.36
CA PRO A 113 -17.00 -8.43 10.75
C PRO A 113 -16.01 -7.87 11.80
N TYR A 114 -15.28 -6.80 11.48
CA TYR A 114 -14.35 -6.16 12.41
C TYR A 114 -14.24 -4.65 12.15
N PHE A 115 -13.79 -3.92 13.18
CA PHE A 115 -13.50 -2.49 13.06
C PHE A 115 -12.12 -2.27 12.47
N MET A 116 -12.06 -1.50 11.36
CA MET A 116 -10.80 -1.07 10.75
C MET A 116 -10.04 -0.11 11.66
N MET A 117 -10.78 0.79 12.33
CA MET A 117 -10.27 1.74 13.30
C MET A 117 -11.29 1.92 14.41
N GLY A 118 -10.85 2.20 15.63
CA GLY A 118 -11.75 2.32 16.74
C GLY A 118 -11.06 2.46 18.08
N TYR A 119 -11.86 2.32 19.13
CA TYR A 119 -11.38 2.32 20.51
C TYR A 119 -12.26 1.46 21.41
N THR A 120 -11.68 1.05 22.51
CA THR A 120 -12.33 0.42 23.67
C THR A 120 -11.96 1.18 24.95
N THR A 121 -12.31 0.64 26.10
CA THR A 121 -11.83 1.19 27.39
C THR A 121 -10.33 0.98 27.61
N ASP A 122 -9.68 0.11 26.86
CA ASP A 122 -8.30 -0.31 27.08
C ASP A 122 -7.33 0.20 26.01
N ILE A 123 -7.75 0.24 24.74
CA ILE A 123 -6.93 0.59 23.58
C ILE A 123 -7.67 1.52 22.62
N ALA A 124 -6.88 2.22 21.78
CA ALA A 124 -7.37 2.88 20.57
C ALA A 124 -6.43 2.55 19.41
N TRP A 125 -6.99 2.35 18.20
CA TRP A 125 -6.21 2.07 17.01
C TRP A 125 -6.73 2.82 15.80
N GLY A 126 -5.82 3.18 14.91
CA GLY A 126 -6.11 3.84 13.65
C GLY A 126 -5.18 3.35 12.56
N LEU A 127 -5.49 3.66 11.32
CA LEU A 127 -4.74 3.15 10.20
C LEU A 127 -4.56 4.15 9.04
N THR A 128 -3.54 3.91 8.25
CA THR A 128 -3.41 4.42 6.87
C THR A 128 -3.13 3.26 5.93
N THR A 129 -3.44 3.41 4.64
CA THR A 129 -2.97 2.45 3.64
C THR A 129 -1.45 2.38 3.66
N GLY A 130 -0.90 1.17 3.72
CA GLY A 130 0.53 0.92 3.87
C GLY A 130 1.34 1.10 2.59
N CYS A 131 0.70 1.13 1.42
CA CYS A 131 1.36 1.15 0.11
C CYS A 131 2.39 0.03 -0.06
N VAL A 132 2.15 -1.11 0.59
CA VAL A 132 3.06 -2.25 0.64
C VAL A 132 2.98 -3.05 -0.65
N ASP A 133 4.11 -3.48 -1.16
CA ASP A 133 4.20 -4.35 -2.34
C ASP A 133 4.12 -5.84 -1.94
N CYS A 134 2.90 -6.35 -1.85
CA CYS A 134 2.59 -7.72 -1.41
C CYS A 134 2.33 -8.71 -2.55
N TYR A 135 2.68 -8.38 -3.79
CA TYR A 135 2.53 -9.26 -4.93
C TYR A 135 3.72 -9.15 -5.89
N ASP A 136 4.00 -10.24 -6.61
CA ASP A 136 5.01 -10.29 -7.66
C ASP A 136 4.47 -10.97 -8.90
N LEU A 137 5.08 -10.65 -10.04
CA LEU A 137 4.81 -11.29 -11.31
C LEU A 137 6.04 -12.07 -11.73
N PHE A 138 5.83 -13.31 -12.14
CA PHE A 138 6.88 -14.14 -12.69
C PHE A 138 6.61 -14.43 -14.17
N ILE A 139 7.66 -14.41 -14.96
CA ILE A 139 7.62 -14.92 -16.33
C ILE A 139 7.96 -16.40 -16.27
N GLU A 140 7.00 -17.23 -16.65
CA GLU A 140 7.12 -18.68 -16.63
C GLU A 140 7.35 -19.21 -18.04
N GLU A 141 8.32 -20.09 -18.20
CA GLU A 141 8.49 -20.84 -19.44
C GLU A 141 7.58 -22.07 -19.40
N ILE A 142 6.60 -22.14 -20.32
CA ILE A 142 5.55 -23.16 -20.35
C ILE A 142 5.75 -24.09 -21.55
N LYS A 143 5.59 -25.38 -21.34
CA LYS A 143 5.59 -26.41 -22.38
C LYS A 143 4.45 -27.39 -22.12
N SER A 144 3.41 -27.31 -22.92
CA SER A 144 2.17 -28.09 -22.74
C SER A 144 1.54 -27.81 -21.34
N ASP A 145 1.49 -28.80 -20.48
CA ASP A 145 0.98 -28.75 -19.10
C ASP A 145 2.10 -28.67 -18.05
N GLN A 146 3.30 -28.26 -18.45
CA GLN A 146 4.47 -28.15 -17.57
C GLN A 146 5.06 -26.75 -17.63
N TYR A 147 5.70 -26.33 -16.53
CA TYR A 147 6.50 -25.11 -16.43
C TYR A 147 7.93 -25.43 -16.00
N ARG A 148 8.87 -24.57 -16.42
CA ARG A 148 10.28 -24.73 -16.11
C ARG A 148 10.60 -24.24 -14.71
N THR A 149 11.40 -25.02 -13.98
CA THR A 149 12.07 -24.64 -12.73
C THR A 149 13.57 -24.79 -12.89
N GLN A 150 14.33 -24.36 -11.90
CA GLN A 150 15.80 -24.57 -11.91
C GLN A 150 16.18 -26.07 -11.93
N SER A 151 15.37 -26.92 -11.33
CA SER A 151 15.57 -28.37 -11.27
C SER A 151 14.98 -29.14 -12.48
N GLY A 152 14.30 -28.48 -13.42
CA GLY A 152 13.69 -29.08 -14.59
C GLY A 152 12.24 -28.70 -14.82
N TRP A 153 11.48 -29.56 -15.51
CA TRP A 153 10.07 -29.34 -15.83
C TRP A 153 9.16 -29.91 -14.75
N GLN A 154 8.19 -29.12 -14.29
CA GLN A 154 7.16 -29.54 -13.33
C GLN A 154 5.77 -29.37 -13.94
N SER A 155 4.82 -30.24 -13.56
CA SER A 155 3.44 -30.15 -14.02
C SER A 155 2.72 -28.96 -13.40
N LEU A 156 1.91 -28.27 -14.19
CA LEU A 156 0.99 -27.25 -13.71
C LEU A 156 -0.06 -27.88 -12.77
N GLU A 157 -0.34 -27.23 -11.67
CA GLU A 157 -1.55 -27.51 -10.88
C GLU A 157 -2.75 -26.99 -11.67
N THR A 158 -3.78 -27.82 -11.78
CA THR A 158 -5.00 -27.47 -12.52
C THR A 158 -6.21 -27.61 -11.62
N GLN A 159 -6.97 -26.54 -11.48
CA GLN A 159 -8.20 -26.45 -10.69
C GLN A 159 -9.36 -26.04 -11.60
N LYS A 160 -10.51 -26.69 -11.47
CA LYS A 160 -11.75 -26.33 -12.17
C LYS A 160 -12.73 -25.70 -11.19
N GLU A 161 -13.29 -24.58 -11.60
CA GLU A 161 -14.29 -23.85 -10.82
C GLU A 161 -15.55 -23.64 -11.67
N THR A 162 -16.71 -23.79 -11.05
CA THR A 162 -18.01 -23.56 -11.69
C THR A 162 -18.63 -22.27 -11.15
N ILE A 163 -18.90 -21.32 -12.04
CA ILE A 163 -19.58 -20.06 -11.72
C ILE A 163 -21.05 -20.19 -12.07
N GLU A 164 -21.91 -20.19 -11.06
CA GLU A 164 -23.36 -20.15 -11.22
C GLU A 164 -23.81 -18.73 -11.61
N ILE A 165 -24.52 -18.61 -12.75
CA ILE A 165 -24.96 -17.31 -13.27
C ILE A 165 -26.48 -17.23 -13.23
N LYS A 166 -27.05 -16.30 -12.45
CA LYS A 166 -28.50 -16.11 -12.34
C LYS A 166 -29.14 -15.86 -13.71
N GLY A 167 -30.07 -16.74 -14.10
CA GLY A 167 -30.78 -16.64 -15.36
C GLY A 167 -30.00 -17.08 -16.62
N LYS A 168 -28.82 -17.69 -16.45
CA LYS A 168 -28.01 -18.26 -17.54
C LYS A 168 -27.47 -19.63 -17.13
N SER A 169 -26.89 -20.36 -18.10
CA SER A 169 -26.12 -21.57 -17.78
C SER A 169 -24.89 -21.24 -16.97
N SER A 170 -24.50 -22.13 -16.05
CA SER A 170 -23.23 -22.06 -15.34
C SER A 170 -22.06 -22.07 -16.31
N ARG A 171 -20.95 -21.44 -15.89
CA ARG A 171 -19.69 -21.39 -16.63
C ARG A 171 -18.60 -22.13 -15.87
N GLU A 172 -17.96 -23.11 -16.49
CA GLU A 172 -16.75 -23.72 -15.96
C GLU A 172 -15.53 -22.90 -16.40
N ILE A 173 -14.63 -22.62 -15.46
CA ILE A 173 -13.31 -22.03 -15.72
C ILE A 173 -12.22 -23.00 -15.26
N THR A 174 -11.12 -23.01 -15.98
CA THR A 174 -9.92 -23.80 -15.62
C THR A 174 -8.82 -22.84 -15.21
N ILE A 175 -8.31 -23.04 -14.01
CA ILE A 175 -7.23 -22.24 -13.40
C ILE A 175 -5.97 -23.09 -13.42
N HIS A 176 -4.91 -22.56 -13.99
CA HIS A 176 -3.58 -23.17 -13.97
C HIS A 176 -2.67 -22.40 -13.02
N LYS A 177 -1.87 -23.12 -12.25
CA LYS A 177 -0.94 -22.54 -11.28
C LYS A 177 0.45 -23.15 -11.42
N THR A 178 1.46 -22.33 -11.21
CA THR A 178 2.83 -22.72 -10.90
C THR A 178 3.05 -22.68 -9.39
N HIS A 179 4.25 -22.99 -8.90
CA HIS A 179 4.58 -22.80 -7.48
C HIS A 179 4.58 -21.32 -7.06
N HIS A 180 4.72 -20.38 -8.00
CA HIS A 180 4.60 -18.95 -7.72
C HIS A 180 3.14 -18.48 -7.62
N GLY A 181 2.20 -19.10 -8.33
CA GLY A 181 0.79 -18.73 -8.27
C GLY A 181 0.04 -18.93 -9.59
N VAL A 182 -1.05 -18.21 -9.74
CA VAL A 182 -2.01 -18.37 -10.84
C VAL A 182 -1.46 -17.79 -12.14
N LEU A 183 -1.58 -18.55 -13.25
CA LEU A 183 -1.29 -18.05 -14.59
C LEU A 183 -2.36 -17.05 -15.03
N LEU A 184 -1.94 -15.87 -15.47
CA LEU A 184 -2.83 -14.75 -15.82
C LEU A 184 -3.33 -14.80 -17.27
N GLU A 185 -2.81 -15.67 -18.14
CA GLU A 185 -3.15 -15.70 -19.56
C GLU A 185 -4.65 -15.85 -19.84
N PRO A 186 -5.41 -16.71 -19.13
CA PRO A 186 -6.86 -16.81 -19.35
C PRO A 186 -7.58 -15.48 -19.12
N LEU A 187 -7.21 -14.75 -18.05
CA LEU A 187 -7.78 -13.44 -17.73
C LEU A 187 -7.39 -12.39 -18.78
N LEU A 188 -6.13 -12.35 -19.19
CA LEU A 188 -5.63 -11.41 -20.18
C LEU A 188 -6.33 -11.58 -21.53
N LYS A 189 -6.59 -12.82 -21.97
CA LYS A 189 -7.37 -13.11 -23.18
C LYS A 189 -8.80 -12.60 -23.10
N GLU A 190 -9.48 -12.76 -21.96
CA GLU A 190 -10.82 -12.22 -21.75
C GLU A 190 -10.86 -10.69 -21.84
N LEU A 191 -9.80 -10.04 -21.40
CA LEU A 191 -9.65 -8.59 -21.51
C LEU A 191 -9.21 -8.14 -22.93
N GLY A 192 -9.14 -9.04 -23.88
CA GLY A 192 -8.69 -8.76 -25.26
C GLY A 192 -7.19 -8.45 -25.35
N MET A 193 -6.45 -8.92 -24.37
CA MET A 193 -5.00 -8.79 -24.28
C MET A 193 -4.33 -10.16 -24.43
N SER A 194 -3.06 -10.14 -24.72
CA SER A 194 -2.21 -11.32 -24.65
C SER A 194 -0.96 -10.98 -23.86
N SER A 195 -0.63 -11.84 -22.90
CA SER A 195 0.73 -11.85 -22.34
C SER A 195 1.67 -12.60 -23.26
N SER A 196 1.26 -12.98 -24.48
CA SER A 196 2.08 -13.81 -25.37
C SER A 196 3.39 -13.13 -25.70
N ILE A 197 4.29 -13.35 -24.80
CA ILE A 197 5.72 -13.14 -24.82
C ILE A 197 6.37 -14.17 -25.78
N LYS A 198 5.86 -14.64 -26.80
CA LYS A 198 6.03 -15.89 -27.56
C LYS A 198 5.18 -17.05 -26.99
N GLU A 199 4.96 -18.03 -27.86
CA GLU A 199 4.08 -19.19 -27.59
C GLU A 199 4.42 -19.98 -26.32
N ASN A 200 5.63 -19.79 -25.75
CA ASN A 200 6.16 -20.58 -24.63
C ASN A 200 6.27 -19.84 -23.29
N TYR A 201 5.91 -18.56 -23.20
CA TYR A 201 5.98 -17.81 -21.94
C TYR A 201 4.63 -17.30 -21.52
N GLN A 202 4.33 -17.43 -20.22
CA GLN A 202 3.14 -16.87 -19.58
C GLN A 202 3.53 -16.13 -18.30
N THR A 203 2.62 -15.34 -17.77
CA THR A 203 2.85 -14.63 -16.51
C THR A 203 2.08 -15.31 -15.40
N SER A 204 2.73 -15.62 -14.28
CA SER A 204 2.08 -16.00 -13.03
C SER A 204 2.05 -14.84 -12.05
N LEU A 205 1.03 -14.83 -11.20
CA LEU A 205 0.85 -13.87 -10.12
C LEU A 205 1.07 -14.56 -8.78
N TYR A 206 2.11 -14.17 -8.07
CA TYR A 206 2.23 -14.40 -6.64
C TYR A 206 1.55 -13.28 -5.87
N TRP A 207 0.75 -13.64 -4.89
CA TRP A 207 0.12 -12.68 -3.96
C TRP A 207 0.22 -13.22 -2.54
N SER A 208 1.00 -12.57 -1.69
CA SER A 208 1.28 -13.05 -0.33
C SER A 208 0.01 -13.17 0.53
N LEU A 209 -1.06 -12.44 0.20
CA LEU A 209 -2.32 -12.47 0.93
C LEU A 209 -3.30 -13.56 0.46
N GLN A 210 -2.96 -14.35 -0.58
CA GLN A 210 -3.90 -15.36 -1.13
C GLN A 210 -4.28 -16.47 -0.13
N ASN A 211 -3.42 -16.76 0.84
CA ASN A 211 -3.59 -17.85 1.80
C ASN A 211 -3.90 -17.38 3.23
N VAL A 212 -4.15 -16.07 3.44
CA VAL A 212 -4.38 -15.50 4.78
C VAL A 212 -5.86 -15.37 5.17
N ALA A 213 -6.78 -15.91 4.37
CA ALA A 213 -8.23 -15.84 4.64
C ALA A 213 -8.63 -16.41 6.00
N THR A 214 -7.90 -17.41 6.51
CA THR A 214 -8.13 -18.02 7.82
C THR A 214 -7.81 -17.07 8.98
N SER A 215 -6.92 -16.10 8.77
CA SER A 215 -6.50 -15.13 9.79
C SER A 215 -7.45 -13.92 9.87
N ALA A 216 -8.37 -13.75 8.92
CA ALA A 216 -9.34 -12.65 8.97
C ALA A 216 -10.25 -12.72 10.22
N GLY A 217 -10.49 -13.92 10.77
CA GLY A 217 -11.21 -14.11 12.02
C GLY A 217 -10.52 -13.50 13.25
N ALA A 218 -9.18 -13.48 13.27
CA ALA A 218 -8.39 -12.87 14.35
C ALA A 218 -8.62 -11.36 14.44
N LEU A 219 -8.84 -10.68 13.30
CA LEU A 219 -9.13 -9.25 13.29
C LEU A 219 -10.42 -8.89 14.04
N ALA A 220 -11.36 -9.81 14.13
CA ALA A 220 -12.56 -9.63 14.95
C ALA A 220 -12.24 -9.61 16.47
N LEU A 221 -11.10 -10.15 16.89
CA LEU A 221 -10.65 -10.15 18.29
C LEU A 221 -9.91 -8.87 18.69
N LEU A 222 -9.44 -8.05 17.71
CA LEU A 222 -8.70 -6.82 18.00
C LEU A 222 -9.34 -5.95 19.10
N PRO A 223 -10.68 -5.73 19.15
CA PRO A 223 -11.32 -4.96 20.19
C PRO A 223 -11.27 -5.60 21.59
N THR A 224 -10.85 -6.85 21.71
CA THR A 224 -10.73 -7.52 23.02
C THR A 224 -9.35 -7.35 23.65
N ALA A 225 -8.36 -6.86 22.90
CA ALA A 225 -7.01 -6.61 23.39
C ALA A 225 -7.00 -5.61 24.57
N LYS A 226 -6.13 -5.86 25.55
CA LYS A 226 -5.99 -5.07 26.78
C LYS A 226 -4.74 -4.19 26.78
N SER A 227 -3.88 -4.35 25.77
CA SER A 227 -2.66 -3.56 25.58
C SER A 227 -2.33 -3.43 24.10
N ALA A 228 -1.46 -2.47 23.74
CA ALA A 228 -0.95 -2.32 22.39
C ALA A 228 -0.21 -3.58 21.94
N LYS A 229 0.55 -4.23 22.82
CA LYS A 229 1.27 -5.48 22.54
C LYS A 229 0.30 -6.63 22.21
N GLU A 230 -0.74 -6.85 23.03
CA GLU A 230 -1.73 -7.90 22.77
C GLU A 230 -2.50 -7.64 21.47
N PHE A 231 -2.73 -6.37 21.12
CA PHE A 231 -3.29 -5.99 19.83
C PHE A 231 -2.40 -6.46 18.67
N GLY A 232 -1.08 -6.25 18.79
CA GLY A 232 -0.10 -6.72 17.80
C GLY A 232 -0.06 -8.25 17.68
N GLU A 233 -0.17 -8.97 18.80
CA GLU A 233 -0.25 -10.44 18.83
C GLU A 233 -1.49 -10.96 18.07
N PHE A 234 -2.66 -10.34 18.25
CA PHE A 234 -3.85 -10.67 17.48
C PHE A 234 -3.74 -10.27 16.00
N LEU A 235 -3.11 -9.13 15.71
CA LEU A 235 -2.91 -8.64 14.35
C LEU A 235 -2.13 -9.62 13.48
N PHE A 236 -1.17 -10.33 14.07
CA PHE A 236 -0.29 -11.29 13.41
C PHE A 236 -0.49 -12.73 13.88
N GLU A 237 -1.74 -13.12 14.15
CA GLU A 237 -2.04 -14.51 14.51
C GLU A 237 -1.49 -15.48 13.44
N ASN A 238 -0.78 -16.52 13.89
CA ASN A 238 -0.09 -17.48 13.02
C ASN A 238 0.95 -16.83 12.05
N GLU A 239 1.58 -15.74 12.47
CA GLU A 239 2.61 -15.03 11.71
C GLU A 239 2.11 -14.42 10.38
N VAL A 240 0.79 -14.28 10.19
CA VAL A 240 0.21 -13.70 8.98
C VAL A 240 -0.79 -12.59 9.32
N CYS A 241 -0.89 -11.61 8.44
CA CYS A 241 -1.85 -10.52 8.57
C CYS A 241 -2.55 -10.26 7.22
N PRO A 242 -3.89 -10.29 7.17
CA PRO A 242 -4.65 -10.14 5.93
C PRO A 242 -4.84 -8.67 5.50
N LEU A 243 -4.18 -7.73 6.15
CA LEU A 243 -4.28 -6.30 5.86
C LEU A 243 -3.12 -5.81 4.97
N VAL A 244 -3.20 -4.56 4.52
CA VAL A 244 -2.13 -3.83 3.81
C VAL A 244 -2.11 -2.39 4.34
N ASN A 245 -1.85 -2.26 5.64
CA ASN A 245 -2.02 -0.99 6.35
C ASN A 245 -0.81 -0.66 7.25
N ASN A 246 -0.55 0.62 7.44
CA ASN A 246 0.15 1.09 8.63
C ASN A 246 -0.89 1.22 9.76
N ILE A 247 -0.65 0.61 10.89
CA ILE A 247 -1.52 0.70 12.07
C ILE A 247 -0.77 1.30 13.23
N ILE A 248 -1.40 2.23 13.93
CA ILE A 248 -0.97 2.74 15.23
C ILE A 248 -1.97 2.23 16.26
N CYS A 249 -1.45 1.64 17.32
CA CYS A 249 -2.23 1.26 18.50
C CYS A 249 -1.63 1.92 19.75
N VAL A 250 -2.48 2.47 20.60
CA VAL A 250 -2.08 3.02 21.89
C VAL A 250 -3.00 2.47 22.98
N ASP A 251 -2.45 2.08 24.12
CA ASP A 251 -3.23 1.62 25.28
C ASP A 251 -3.36 2.67 26.37
N LYS A 252 -4.27 2.45 27.31
CA LYS A 252 -4.54 3.36 28.44
C LYS A 252 -3.35 3.60 29.38
N LYS A 253 -2.29 2.77 29.28
CA LYS A 253 -1.04 2.94 30.01
C LYS A 253 -0.02 3.75 29.25
N SER A 254 -0.38 4.22 28.05
CA SER A 254 0.46 4.98 27.11
C SER A 254 1.52 4.14 26.40
N ASN A 255 1.41 2.80 26.36
CA ASN A 255 2.22 2.03 25.41
C ASN A 255 1.73 2.32 24.00
N LEU A 256 2.65 2.68 23.14
CA LEU A 256 2.39 3.16 21.78
C LEU A 256 3.19 2.31 20.77
N GLU A 257 2.50 1.64 19.87
CA GLU A 257 3.12 0.78 18.88
C GLU A 257 2.62 1.11 17.48
N ARG A 258 3.51 1.01 16.50
CA ARG A 258 3.21 1.19 15.07
C ARG A 258 3.70 0.01 14.27
N TYR A 259 2.80 -0.54 13.46
CA TYR A 259 3.03 -1.72 12.64
C TYR A 259 2.84 -1.43 11.15
N ILE A 260 3.56 -2.17 10.32
CA ILE A 260 3.17 -2.44 8.93
C ILE A 260 2.37 -3.75 8.96
N ALA A 261 1.05 -3.63 9.01
CA ALA A 261 0.13 -4.74 9.12
C ALA A 261 -0.08 -5.38 7.74
N THR A 262 0.69 -6.41 7.44
CA THR A 262 0.59 -7.17 6.19
C THR A 262 1.34 -8.51 6.29
N THR A 263 1.08 -9.40 5.35
CA THR A 263 1.94 -10.56 5.08
C THR A 263 2.88 -10.18 3.93
N MET A 264 4.15 -9.92 4.24
CA MET A 264 5.11 -9.27 3.37
C MET A 264 6.11 -10.26 2.75
N PRO A 265 6.29 -10.30 1.40
CA PRO A 265 7.39 -11.05 0.79
C PRO A 265 8.73 -10.33 1.02
N VAL A 266 9.74 -11.09 1.48
CA VAL A 266 11.12 -10.63 1.62
C VAL A 266 11.89 -10.99 0.38
N ARG A 267 12.17 -10.00 -0.45
CA ARG A 267 12.90 -10.15 -1.72
C ARG A 267 14.39 -9.99 -1.50
N LYS A 268 15.19 -10.82 -2.20
CA LYS A 268 16.66 -10.79 -2.10
C LYS A 268 17.26 -10.05 -3.29
N GLY A 269 17.79 -8.86 -3.05
CA GLY A 269 18.52 -8.07 -4.05
C GLY A 269 17.66 -7.40 -5.11
N VAL A 270 16.34 -7.67 -5.15
CA VAL A 270 15.39 -7.09 -6.13
C VAL A 270 14.28 -6.33 -5.40
N THR A 271 13.74 -5.31 -6.05
CA THR A 271 12.61 -4.52 -5.51
C THR A 271 11.24 -5.14 -5.81
N GLY A 272 11.16 -6.07 -6.77
CA GLY A 272 9.91 -6.59 -7.30
C GLY A 272 9.17 -5.60 -8.22
N SER A 273 9.79 -4.49 -8.60
CA SER A 273 9.18 -3.49 -9.49
C SER A 273 9.01 -3.99 -10.92
N VAL A 274 9.76 -4.99 -11.32
CA VAL A 274 9.68 -5.68 -12.62
C VAL A 274 9.35 -7.15 -12.43
N PRO A 275 8.84 -7.85 -13.47
CA PRO A 275 8.63 -9.29 -13.38
C PRO A 275 9.94 -10.06 -13.16
N LEU A 276 9.85 -11.19 -12.49
CA LEU A 276 10.96 -12.07 -12.16
C LEU A 276 10.96 -13.32 -13.05
N PRO A 277 12.11 -13.92 -13.39
CA PRO A 277 12.16 -15.18 -14.12
C PRO A 277 11.79 -16.37 -13.20
N GLY A 278 10.71 -17.07 -13.54
CA GLY A 278 10.16 -18.16 -12.72
C GLY A 278 10.99 -19.45 -12.70
N TRP A 279 12.04 -19.53 -13.49
CA TRP A 279 12.94 -20.70 -13.53
C TRP A 279 14.20 -20.56 -12.69
N LEU A 280 14.33 -19.50 -11.88
CA LEU A 280 15.50 -19.23 -11.05
C LEU A 280 15.10 -19.12 -9.58
N ASP A 281 15.38 -20.16 -8.80
CA ASP A 281 15.07 -20.26 -7.36
C ASP A 281 15.66 -19.11 -6.51
N LYS A 282 16.67 -18.39 -7.01
CA LYS A 282 17.26 -17.24 -6.30
C LYS A 282 16.27 -16.10 -6.07
N TYR A 283 15.19 -16.05 -6.86
CA TYR A 283 14.13 -15.04 -6.73
C TYR A 283 12.93 -15.53 -5.92
N ASP A 284 12.96 -16.77 -5.46
CA ASP A 284 12.01 -17.24 -4.47
C ASP A 284 12.25 -16.49 -3.15
N PHE A 285 11.18 -16.15 -2.47
CA PHE A 285 11.25 -15.35 -1.26
C PHE A 285 10.58 -16.03 -0.07
N SER A 286 11.00 -15.59 1.14
CA SER A 286 10.34 -15.89 2.40
C SER A 286 9.35 -14.81 2.77
N LEU A 287 8.56 -15.02 3.80
CA LEU A 287 7.71 -13.99 4.39
C LEU A 287 8.45 -13.29 5.54
N ALA A 288 8.21 -11.99 5.69
CA ALA A 288 8.69 -11.23 6.83
C ALA A 288 8.01 -11.73 8.12
N LYS A 289 8.79 -11.80 9.19
CA LYS A 289 8.26 -12.13 10.52
C LYS A 289 7.59 -10.92 11.16
N PRO A 290 6.62 -11.12 12.08
CA PRO A 290 5.92 -10.02 12.77
C PRO A 290 6.87 -8.99 13.41
N GLU A 291 7.98 -9.42 13.99
CA GLU A 291 8.95 -8.54 14.65
C GLU A 291 9.64 -7.59 13.67
N GLN A 292 9.78 -8.00 12.42
CA GLN A 292 10.33 -7.15 11.34
C GLN A 292 9.33 -6.10 10.86
N LEU A 293 8.04 -6.28 11.18
CA LEU A 293 6.92 -5.40 10.79
C LEU A 293 6.45 -4.49 11.94
N LEU A 294 7.00 -4.65 13.15
CA LEU A 294 6.90 -3.68 14.25
C LEU A 294 7.90 -2.55 14.01
N VAL A 295 7.41 -1.42 13.54
CA VAL A 295 8.24 -0.28 13.12
C VAL A 295 8.70 0.57 14.29
N GLU A 296 7.80 0.82 15.23
CA GLU A 296 8.07 1.60 16.45
C GLU A 296 7.36 1.01 17.65
N GLU A 297 8.08 0.95 18.76
CA GLU A 297 7.59 0.60 20.08
C GLU A 297 8.02 1.70 21.05
N ASN A 298 7.06 2.35 21.70
CA ASN A 298 7.28 3.37 22.73
C ASN A 298 8.34 4.42 22.33
N PRO A 299 8.14 5.17 21.21
CA PRO A 299 9.15 6.10 20.71
C PRO A 299 9.50 7.16 21.78
N ALA A 300 10.78 7.44 21.94
CA ALA A 300 11.31 8.38 22.95
C ALA A 300 10.75 9.80 22.79
N CYS A 301 10.32 10.20 21.60
CA CYS A 301 9.64 11.48 21.37
C CYS A 301 8.20 11.52 21.90
N GLY A 302 7.63 10.40 22.33
CA GLY A 302 6.29 10.29 22.88
C GLY A 302 5.15 10.36 21.86
N PHE A 303 5.45 10.32 20.54
CA PHE A 303 4.44 10.29 19.49
C PHE A 303 4.89 9.46 18.29
N THR A 304 3.94 9.01 17.49
CA THR A 304 4.16 8.39 16.18
C THR A 304 3.10 8.84 15.17
N LEU A 305 3.39 8.72 13.88
CA LEU A 305 2.49 9.12 12.79
C LEU A 305 2.69 8.30 11.52
N THR A 306 1.64 8.26 10.69
CA THR A 306 1.70 7.79 9.31
C THR A 306 0.80 8.66 8.41
N ALA A 307 1.19 8.87 7.17
CA ALA A 307 0.41 9.60 6.16
C ALA A 307 0.56 8.96 4.77
N ASN A 308 0.53 7.62 4.69
CA ASN A 308 0.82 6.80 3.51
C ASN A 308 2.26 6.98 2.97
N ASN A 309 3.13 7.60 3.73
CA ASN A 309 4.55 7.79 3.40
C ASN A 309 5.33 6.50 3.66
N ASP A 310 6.56 6.46 3.20
CA ASP A 310 7.50 5.41 3.61
C ASP A 310 7.77 5.53 5.11
N THR A 311 7.38 4.52 5.86
CA THR A 311 7.46 4.49 7.32
C THR A 311 8.63 3.65 7.84
N MET A 312 9.30 2.89 6.97
CA MET A 312 10.49 2.10 7.34
C MET A 312 11.79 2.84 7.04
N GLY A 313 11.83 3.66 5.99
CA GLY A 313 13.04 4.28 5.55
C GLY A 313 14.16 3.27 5.30
N GLU A 314 15.36 3.57 5.82
CA GLU A 314 16.54 2.70 5.70
C GLU A 314 16.59 1.54 6.73
N LYS A 315 15.56 1.39 7.58
CA LYS A 315 15.58 0.41 8.69
C LYS A 315 15.36 -1.05 8.25
N GLY A 316 14.97 -1.30 7.02
CA GLY A 316 14.65 -2.64 6.55
C GLY A 316 15.71 -3.22 5.63
N ASP A 317 16.11 -4.49 5.86
CA ASP A 317 16.93 -5.27 4.95
C ASP A 317 16.18 -5.66 3.66
N PHE A 318 14.97 -5.14 3.46
CA PHE A 318 14.10 -5.50 2.33
C PHE A 318 13.18 -4.34 1.93
N TYR A 319 12.88 -4.29 0.64
CA TYR A 319 12.01 -3.29 0.04
C TYR A 319 10.54 -3.53 0.40
N ILE A 320 9.87 -2.53 0.95
CA ILE A 320 8.50 -2.66 1.47
C ILE A 320 7.47 -1.96 0.59
N HIS A 321 7.78 -0.75 0.12
CA HIS A 321 6.80 0.12 -0.46
C HIS A 321 6.80 0.14 -1.98
N ASN A 322 5.59 0.14 -2.54
CA ASN A 322 5.34 0.42 -3.94
C ASN A 322 4.57 1.76 -4.03
N PHE A 323 5.24 2.82 -4.48
CA PHE A 323 4.66 4.16 -4.60
C PHE A 323 4.12 4.76 -3.28
N PRO A 324 4.92 4.92 -2.24
CA PRO A 324 4.49 5.62 -1.03
C PRO A 324 4.13 7.07 -1.37
N SER A 325 3.24 7.66 -0.58
CA SER A 325 2.92 9.08 -0.72
C SER A 325 4.11 9.96 -0.39
N HIS A 326 4.18 11.13 -1.01
CA HIS A 326 5.18 12.15 -0.67
C HIS A 326 5.10 12.53 0.81
N ASN A 327 6.24 12.81 1.44
CA ASN A 327 6.34 13.04 2.88
C ASN A 327 5.70 14.37 3.37
N ALA A 328 5.15 15.22 2.49
CA ALA A 328 4.63 16.55 2.86
C ALA A 328 3.62 16.49 4.01
N ARG A 329 2.61 15.58 3.96
CA ARG A 329 1.62 15.43 5.03
C ARG A 329 2.24 14.89 6.33
N ALA A 330 3.12 13.90 6.23
CA ALA A 330 3.86 13.38 7.38
C ALA A 330 4.74 14.45 8.04
N ASN A 331 5.46 15.24 7.24
CA ASN A 331 6.29 16.36 7.72
C ASN A 331 5.44 17.45 8.38
N ARG A 332 4.24 17.75 7.81
CA ARG A 332 3.32 18.73 8.41
C ARG A 332 2.82 18.28 9.78
N ILE A 333 2.34 17.04 9.89
CA ILE A 333 1.86 16.45 11.16
C ILE A 333 3.01 16.41 12.17
N GLY A 334 4.19 15.92 11.80
CA GLY A 334 5.36 15.89 12.66
C GLY A 334 5.81 17.28 13.12
N GLY A 335 5.77 18.27 12.21
CA GLY A 335 6.05 19.67 12.54
C GLY A 335 5.07 20.22 13.58
N LEU A 336 3.78 19.94 13.45
CA LEU A 336 2.75 20.36 14.42
C LEU A 336 2.93 19.66 15.77
N LEU A 337 3.23 18.35 15.77
CA LEU A 337 3.48 17.58 16.99
C LEU A 337 4.74 18.06 17.77
N ASN A 338 5.70 18.68 17.10
CA ASN A 338 6.89 19.25 17.74
C ASN A 338 6.70 20.68 18.26
N GLN A 339 5.57 21.36 17.97
CA GLN A 339 5.34 22.74 18.38
C GLN A 339 4.86 22.91 19.80
N LYS A 340 4.27 21.87 20.39
CA LYS A 340 3.66 21.93 21.73
C LYS A 340 4.21 20.85 22.64
N LYS A 341 4.25 21.14 23.95
CA LYS A 341 4.61 20.17 24.99
C LYS A 341 3.42 19.35 25.49
N LYS A 342 2.21 19.85 25.31
CA LYS A 342 0.97 19.21 25.72
C LYS A 342 -0.13 19.46 24.68
N PHE A 343 -0.86 18.42 24.35
CA PHE A 343 -1.96 18.46 23.39
C PHE A 343 -3.30 18.18 24.08
N SER A 344 -4.34 18.88 23.64
CA SER A 344 -5.72 18.57 23.95
C SER A 344 -6.39 17.84 22.78
N VAL A 345 -7.62 17.36 22.98
CA VAL A 345 -8.46 16.78 21.92
C VAL A 345 -8.75 17.83 20.84
N GLU A 346 -9.01 19.07 21.27
CA GLU A 346 -9.26 20.20 20.36
C GLU A 346 -8.05 20.49 19.46
N ASP A 347 -6.82 20.38 19.99
CA ASP A 347 -5.62 20.52 19.17
C ASP A 347 -5.57 19.46 18.06
N PHE A 348 -5.95 18.22 18.36
CA PHE A 348 -6.02 17.15 17.37
C PHE A 348 -7.10 17.42 16.32
N CYS A 349 -8.27 17.94 16.72
CA CYS A 349 -9.31 18.35 15.77
C CYS A 349 -8.81 19.47 14.84
N PHE A 350 -8.08 20.47 15.36
CA PHE A 350 -7.49 21.51 14.54
C PHE A 350 -6.42 20.96 13.58
N MET A 351 -5.61 20.01 14.03
CA MET A 351 -4.61 19.35 13.17
C MET A 351 -5.28 18.58 12.01
N GLN A 352 -6.43 17.95 12.22
CA GLN A 352 -7.19 17.27 11.15
C GLN A 352 -7.77 18.25 10.13
N LEU A 353 -8.01 19.50 10.52
CA LEU A 353 -8.53 20.56 9.66
C LEU A 353 -7.41 21.45 9.06
N ASP A 354 -6.16 21.11 9.28
CA ASP A 354 -5.03 21.86 8.72
C ASP A 354 -4.95 21.68 7.19
N LEU A 355 -4.91 22.80 6.48
CA LEU A 355 -4.99 22.86 5.02
C LEU A 355 -3.68 23.33 4.36
N LEU A 356 -2.59 23.49 5.13
CA LEU A 356 -1.32 23.94 4.59
C LEU A 356 -0.66 22.85 3.75
N ASP A 357 -0.43 23.12 2.49
CA ASP A 357 0.26 22.23 1.55
C ASP A 357 1.75 22.52 1.50
N LEU A 358 2.55 21.73 2.24
CA LEU A 358 4.01 21.86 2.24
C LEU A 358 4.64 21.52 0.88
N ARG A 359 4.01 20.68 0.06
CA ARG A 359 4.51 20.38 -1.27
C ARG A 359 4.35 21.57 -2.21
N ALA A 360 3.23 22.27 -2.10
CA ALA A 360 3.06 23.53 -2.81
C ALA A 360 4.11 24.56 -2.38
N GLN A 361 4.36 24.70 -1.08
CA GLN A 361 5.42 25.62 -0.58
C GLN A 361 6.80 25.30 -1.14
N GLU A 362 7.11 24.03 -1.33
CA GLU A 362 8.39 23.58 -1.88
C GLU A 362 8.50 23.84 -3.39
N VAL A 363 7.45 23.58 -4.16
CA VAL A 363 7.48 23.57 -5.63
C VAL A 363 7.18 24.94 -6.23
N LEU A 364 6.27 25.72 -5.63
CA LEU A 364 5.79 26.97 -6.21
C LEU A 364 6.87 27.99 -6.53
N PRO A 365 7.91 28.23 -5.70
CA PRO A 365 8.93 29.22 -6.02
C PRO A 365 9.63 28.95 -7.35
N GLU A 366 10.02 27.70 -7.61
CA GLU A 366 10.67 27.32 -8.86
C GLU A 366 9.67 27.29 -10.05
N LEU A 367 8.45 26.83 -9.81
CA LEU A 367 7.42 26.83 -10.85
C LEU A 367 7.11 28.25 -11.30
N ILE A 368 6.89 29.20 -10.38
CA ILE A 368 6.65 30.61 -10.67
C ILE A 368 7.80 31.20 -11.46
N LYS A 369 9.05 30.94 -11.05
CA LYS A 369 10.24 31.41 -11.74
C LYS A 369 10.30 30.97 -13.21
N ILE A 370 9.96 29.70 -13.49
CA ILE A 370 9.91 29.18 -14.86
C ILE A 370 8.76 29.83 -15.64
N MET A 371 7.58 29.95 -15.04
CA MET A 371 6.38 30.48 -15.68
C MET A 371 6.47 31.99 -15.96
N GLN A 372 7.22 32.76 -15.16
CA GLN A 372 7.40 34.21 -15.35
C GLN A 372 8.05 34.57 -16.69
N GLU A 373 8.80 33.65 -17.30
CA GLU A 373 9.44 33.85 -18.60
C GLU A 373 8.46 33.72 -19.80
N SER A 374 7.22 33.25 -19.57
CA SER A 374 6.22 33.09 -20.63
C SER A 374 5.56 34.40 -21.02
N GLU A 375 5.35 34.63 -22.31
CA GLU A 375 4.56 35.75 -22.83
C GLU A 375 3.06 35.47 -22.90
N ASP A 376 2.64 34.22 -22.56
CA ASP A 376 1.24 33.82 -22.57
C ASP A 376 0.47 34.49 -21.43
N THR A 377 -0.63 35.16 -21.78
CA THR A 377 -1.45 35.91 -20.81
C THR A 377 -2.15 35.03 -19.76
N GLU A 378 -2.50 33.78 -20.10
CA GLU A 378 -3.08 32.84 -19.16
C GLU A 378 -2.02 32.35 -18.16
N VAL A 379 -0.79 32.11 -18.63
CA VAL A 379 0.35 31.77 -17.78
C VAL A 379 0.68 32.91 -16.84
N GLN A 380 0.68 34.18 -17.32
CA GLN A 380 0.93 35.35 -16.47
C GLN A 380 -0.15 35.56 -15.41
N LEU A 381 -1.42 35.28 -15.75
CA LEU A 381 -2.51 35.28 -14.77
C LEU A 381 -2.29 34.17 -13.70
N ALA A 382 -1.90 32.98 -14.10
CA ALA A 382 -1.59 31.89 -13.18
C ALA A 382 -0.42 32.25 -12.26
N VAL A 383 0.66 32.86 -12.78
CA VAL A 383 1.80 33.37 -12.00
C VAL A 383 1.33 34.34 -10.92
N LYS A 384 0.46 35.28 -11.29
CA LYS A 384 -0.07 36.25 -10.32
C LYS A 384 -0.85 35.55 -9.20
N LEU A 385 -1.80 34.69 -9.54
CA LEU A 385 -2.63 33.97 -8.55
C LEU A 385 -1.80 33.08 -7.64
N LEU A 386 -0.86 32.32 -8.20
CA LEU A 386 0.04 31.43 -7.44
C LEU A 386 1.01 32.22 -6.55
N SER A 387 1.45 33.41 -6.97
CA SER A 387 2.33 34.25 -6.17
C SER A 387 1.63 34.86 -4.93
N GLU A 388 0.31 35.06 -5.02
CA GLU A 388 -0.53 35.56 -3.94
C GLU A 388 -1.05 34.44 -3.01
N TRP A 389 -0.97 33.18 -3.45
CA TRP A 389 -1.48 32.04 -2.68
C TRP A 389 -0.54 31.65 -1.55
N HIS A 390 -1.09 31.53 -0.34
CA HIS A 390 -0.36 31.14 0.88
C HIS A 390 -0.22 29.61 1.06
N CYS A 391 -0.40 28.84 0.00
CA CYS A 391 -0.34 27.36 0.02
C CYS A 391 -1.36 26.70 0.97
N CYS A 392 -2.45 27.38 1.31
CA CYS A 392 -3.56 26.80 2.07
C CYS A 392 -4.70 26.47 1.11
N ALA A 393 -5.08 25.18 1.03
CA ALA A 393 -6.14 24.69 0.14
C ALA A 393 -7.53 24.94 0.77
N THR A 394 -8.00 26.18 0.74
CA THR A 394 -9.35 26.57 1.19
C THR A 394 -10.33 26.57 0.03
N SER A 395 -11.64 26.63 0.32
CA SER A 395 -12.69 26.79 -0.72
C SER A 395 -12.62 28.13 -1.46
N GLU A 396 -11.82 29.08 -0.97
CA GLU A 396 -11.67 30.43 -1.51
C GLU A 396 -10.32 30.63 -2.22
N SER A 397 -9.45 29.60 -2.20
CA SER A 397 -8.11 29.65 -2.79
C SER A 397 -8.07 29.21 -4.24
#